data_3309bcef1046c544ebd11a7706a8e0f5
#
_entry.id   3309bcef1046c544ebd11a7706a8e0f5
#
_cell.length_a   1.000
_cell.length_b   1.000
_cell.length_c   1.000
_cell.angle_alpha   90.00
_cell.angle_beta   90.00
_cell.angle_gamma   90.00
#
_symmetry.space_group_name_H-M   'P 1'
#
loop_
_entity.id
_entity.type
_entity.pdbx_description
1 polymer ?
#
loop_
_entity_poly.entity_id
_entity_poly.type
_entity_poly.pdbx_seq_one_letter_code
_entity_poly.pdbx_strand_id
1 'polypeptide(L)'
;MTRVMPDARKPDGSIELLPRAILSIGITGHRDLQADPHTSAIAATLNTLFANLSRALRDAAQHELPFFSNAEPVLRTVCMAAEGADLLGAQAAQAAGSAIVCVLPFPLDEYQRDFSSPAAATALRSLFERANAHLILPGERTEGARSYERANEVILANIDLLVAIWDGKRASGRAGTGDVVQSAISRRIPVIVIAPDEPSQPTLLTAPDEEELANPLALDLARKPLNLAGLVSQILSLPQGRRARQGLVDLLEEKNKYRSIRFEYPLLLKLFGVGGMTKAGTIATRPDMEDRSTPAADNSRSYLTPQRELLRDFGRIDSLANHYGRLYRSSTTSEFLLTIVAAFFSALAFILFPFIAGVSVITQVLVNGLVLLDSMTRTTQRWQERWLDYRVIAERLRCLQFLRSLGLGLTQSPAPFRHHRESWVEWYIRRYERALGPPHGTIQTRDIAHLAKQLAEKEIPEQLKYHRANFRQIWLLDRRLSAAARIALASTIVVAGLFGISAYYFGGTTRVPWMPIAIVVFFVFPAMAAAFNGIRAAADLALLAERSAMMAAALSRLRRVILSTPMNYDRIAVAAVRSAGIMGDELGEWRFVLESRRARAQHSRRSWRSRFSLRRHRKADSHMK
;
A
#
# COMPACT_ATOMS: atom_id res chain seq x y z
N MET A 1 -5.59 -28.56 -13.50
CA MET A 1 -5.73 -29.05 -12.12
C MET A 1 -6.22 -27.88 -11.27
N THR A 2 -7.51 -27.80 -11.07
CA THR A 2 -8.22 -26.80 -10.26
C THR A 2 -7.99 -27.17 -8.79
N ARG A 3 -7.08 -26.50 -8.12
CA ARG A 3 -6.93 -26.62 -6.66
C ARG A 3 -8.19 -26.05 -6.03
N VAL A 4 -8.98 -26.91 -5.39
CA VAL A 4 -10.12 -26.54 -4.56
C VAL A 4 -9.59 -25.60 -3.47
N MET A 5 -10.11 -24.38 -3.43
CA MET A 5 -9.80 -23.41 -2.37
C MET A 5 -10.25 -23.98 -1.01
N PRO A 6 -9.44 -23.83 0.06
CA PRO A 6 -9.88 -24.25 1.38
C PRO A 6 -11.06 -23.39 1.83
N ASP A 7 -12.04 -24.07 2.44
CA ASP A 7 -13.22 -23.47 3.05
C ASP A 7 -12.81 -22.35 4.02
N ALA A 8 -13.36 -21.15 3.86
CA ALA A 8 -12.99 -19.92 4.57
C ALA A 8 -13.26 -19.95 6.11
N ARG A 9 -13.75 -21.07 6.61
CA ARG A 9 -13.97 -21.32 8.03
C ARG A 9 -12.87 -22.20 8.60
N LYS A 10 -11.78 -21.60 9.10
CA LYS A 10 -10.87 -22.35 9.96
C LYS A 10 -11.42 -22.38 11.39
N PRO A 11 -11.52 -23.57 12.01
CA PRO A 11 -12.04 -23.72 13.40
C PRO A 11 -11.13 -23.15 14.49
N ASP A 12 -10.03 -22.50 14.15
CA ASP A 12 -8.98 -22.04 15.08
C ASP A 12 -9.04 -20.55 15.45
N GLY A 13 -10.17 -19.88 15.21
CA GLY A 13 -10.31 -18.47 15.56
C GLY A 13 -9.48 -17.52 14.68
N SER A 14 -9.01 -17.98 13.52
CA SER A 14 -8.29 -17.13 12.57
C SER A 14 -9.24 -16.10 11.95
N ILE A 15 -8.83 -14.86 12.04
CA ILE A 15 -9.55 -13.69 11.57
C ILE A 15 -9.64 -13.75 10.06
N GLU A 16 -10.83 -13.57 9.57
CA GLU A 16 -11.11 -13.45 8.16
C GLU A 16 -10.56 -12.10 7.66
N LEU A 17 -9.38 -12.11 7.03
CA LEU A 17 -8.79 -10.94 6.36
C LEU A 17 -9.52 -10.59 5.06
N LEU A 18 -10.58 -11.30 4.73
CA LEU A 18 -11.39 -11.08 3.53
C LEU A 18 -12.29 -9.86 3.74
N PRO A 19 -12.19 -8.84 2.89
CA PRO A 19 -13.10 -7.71 2.95
C PRO A 19 -14.51 -8.16 2.53
N ARG A 20 -15.55 -7.54 3.10
CA ARG A 20 -16.92 -7.69 2.62
C ARG A 20 -17.07 -7.03 1.24
N ALA A 21 -17.85 -7.62 0.34
CA ALA A 21 -18.16 -7.01 -0.95
C ALA A 21 -19.08 -5.80 -0.74
N ILE A 22 -18.53 -4.60 -0.86
CA ILE A 22 -19.27 -3.34 -0.71
C ILE A 22 -19.01 -2.46 -1.93
N LEU A 23 -20.10 -1.95 -2.51
CA LEU A 23 -20.07 -0.91 -3.53
C LEU A 23 -20.62 0.38 -2.91
N SER A 24 -19.76 1.40 -2.78
CA SER A 24 -20.15 2.69 -2.20
C SER A 24 -20.42 3.71 -3.30
N ILE A 25 -21.59 4.33 -3.29
CA ILE A 25 -22.06 5.26 -4.31
C ILE A 25 -22.28 6.63 -3.69
N GLY A 26 -21.77 7.68 -4.34
CA GLY A 26 -22.09 9.06 -4.04
C GLY A 26 -23.26 9.56 -4.88
N ILE A 27 -23.97 10.55 -4.38
CA ILE A 27 -25.01 11.25 -5.14
C ILE A 27 -24.70 12.74 -5.09
N THR A 28 -24.89 13.43 -6.20
CA THR A 28 -24.84 14.88 -6.32
C THR A 28 -25.75 15.36 -7.46
N GLY A 29 -26.18 16.59 -7.40
CA GLY A 29 -26.97 17.17 -8.48
C GLY A 29 -27.58 18.53 -8.15
N HIS A 30 -28.43 19.01 -9.06
CA HIS A 30 -29.08 20.31 -8.92
C HIS A 30 -30.10 20.33 -7.77
N ARG A 31 -30.18 21.46 -7.06
CA ARG A 31 -31.14 21.65 -5.95
C ARG A 31 -32.56 21.91 -6.45
N ASP A 32 -32.68 22.61 -7.56
CA ASP A 32 -33.99 23.16 -8.05
C ASP A 32 -34.75 22.18 -8.93
N LEU A 33 -34.67 20.87 -8.63
CA LEU A 33 -35.37 19.83 -9.40
C LEU A 33 -36.88 19.79 -9.15
N GLN A 34 -37.39 20.37 -8.04
CA GLN A 34 -38.82 20.32 -7.72
C GLN A 34 -39.72 21.07 -8.74
N ALA A 35 -39.18 22.06 -9.41
CA ALA A 35 -39.84 22.81 -10.47
C ALA A 35 -39.58 22.22 -11.88
N ASP A 36 -38.76 21.17 -12.00
CA ASP A 36 -38.41 20.57 -13.28
C ASP A 36 -39.55 19.62 -13.74
N PRO A 37 -40.05 19.78 -14.97
CA PRO A 37 -41.09 18.89 -15.52
C PRO A 37 -40.66 17.44 -15.64
N HIS A 38 -39.33 17.16 -15.64
CA HIS A 38 -38.77 15.84 -15.75
C HIS A 38 -38.48 15.14 -14.40
N THR A 39 -38.85 15.75 -13.27
CA THR A 39 -38.57 15.21 -11.91
C THR A 39 -39.08 13.77 -11.73
N SER A 40 -40.29 13.46 -12.23
CA SER A 40 -40.83 12.09 -12.16
C SER A 40 -40.04 11.09 -13.01
N ALA A 41 -39.57 11.51 -14.17
CA ALA A 41 -38.72 10.66 -15.04
C ALA A 41 -37.34 10.44 -14.43
N ILE A 42 -36.73 11.47 -13.82
CA ILE A 42 -35.47 11.37 -13.08
C ILE A 42 -35.62 10.37 -11.92
N ALA A 43 -36.73 10.47 -11.14
CA ALA A 43 -36.98 9.55 -10.03
C ALA A 43 -37.16 8.10 -10.51
N ALA A 44 -37.86 7.87 -11.62
CA ALA A 44 -38.02 6.55 -12.21
C ALA A 44 -36.68 5.96 -12.68
N THR A 45 -35.83 6.79 -13.32
CA THR A 45 -34.48 6.39 -13.76
C THR A 45 -33.60 6.07 -12.57
N LEU A 46 -33.61 6.86 -11.50
CA LEU A 46 -32.85 6.57 -10.27
C LEU A 46 -33.29 5.25 -9.62
N ASN A 47 -34.59 5.00 -9.50
CA ASN A 47 -35.09 3.72 -8.95
C ASN A 47 -34.60 2.53 -9.78
N THR A 48 -34.70 2.62 -11.11
CA THR A 48 -34.21 1.57 -12.02
C THR A 48 -32.70 1.40 -11.91
N LEU A 49 -31.95 2.49 -11.84
CA LEU A 49 -30.48 2.49 -11.71
C LEU A 49 -30.04 1.80 -10.42
N PHE A 50 -30.61 2.17 -9.26
CA PHE A 50 -30.24 1.58 -7.98
C PHE A 50 -30.64 0.10 -7.87
N ALA A 51 -31.78 -0.29 -8.41
CA ALA A 51 -32.17 -1.70 -8.50
C ALA A 51 -31.19 -2.53 -9.35
N ASN A 52 -30.75 -1.98 -10.49
CA ASN A 52 -29.77 -2.62 -11.36
C ASN A 52 -28.37 -2.66 -10.74
N LEU A 53 -27.94 -1.60 -10.03
CA LEU A 53 -26.70 -1.58 -9.27
C LEU A 53 -26.67 -2.65 -8.18
N SER A 54 -27.79 -2.83 -7.45
CA SER A 54 -27.91 -3.87 -6.42
C SER A 54 -27.80 -5.27 -7.02
N ARG A 55 -28.40 -5.50 -8.22
CA ARG A 55 -28.26 -6.78 -8.93
C ARG A 55 -26.85 -7.01 -9.43
N ALA A 56 -26.25 -6.03 -10.13
CA ALA A 56 -24.90 -6.12 -10.65
C ALA A 56 -23.86 -6.35 -9.55
N LEU A 57 -24.05 -5.76 -8.35
CA LEU A 57 -23.20 -6.00 -7.19
C LEU A 57 -23.24 -7.47 -6.74
N ARG A 58 -24.43 -8.06 -6.62
CA ARG A 58 -24.57 -9.47 -6.23
C ARG A 58 -23.93 -10.40 -7.25
N ASP A 59 -24.17 -10.16 -8.54
CA ASP A 59 -23.60 -10.97 -9.62
C ASP A 59 -22.06 -10.87 -9.65
N ALA A 60 -21.51 -9.66 -9.56
CA ALA A 60 -20.06 -9.45 -9.51
C ALA A 60 -19.41 -10.06 -8.26
N ALA A 61 -20.06 -9.95 -7.10
CA ALA A 61 -19.57 -10.54 -5.86
C ALA A 61 -19.53 -12.07 -5.94
N GLN A 62 -20.51 -12.72 -6.59
CA GLN A 62 -20.51 -14.16 -6.79
C GLN A 62 -19.34 -14.63 -7.68
N HIS A 63 -18.99 -13.86 -8.71
CA HIS A 63 -17.84 -14.20 -9.57
C HIS A 63 -16.48 -14.09 -8.85
N GLU A 64 -16.37 -13.18 -7.87
CA GLU A 64 -15.15 -12.92 -7.10
C GLU A 64 -15.22 -13.51 -5.66
N LEU A 65 -16.16 -14.41 -5.39
CA LEU A 65 -16.37 -15.04 -4.07
C LEU A 65 -15.10 -15.52 -3.34
N PRO A 66 -14.07 -16.05 -4.02
CA PRO A 66 -12.85 -16.47 -3.34
C PRO A 66 -12.10 -15.32 -2.64
N PHE A 67 -12.39 -14.06 -2.99
CA PHE A 67 -11.65 -12.89 -2.53
C PHE A 67 -12.47 -11.94 -1.65
N PHE A 68 -13.73 -12.28 -1.39
CA PHE A 68 -14.61 -11.58 -0.45
C PHE A 68 -15.07 -12.50 0.66
N SER A 69 -15.47 -11.94 1.79
CA SER A 69 -16.11 -12.70 2.85
C SER A 69 -17.46 -13.26 2.40
N ASN A 70 -17.91 -14.33 3.05
CA ASN A 70 -19.23 -14.94 2.77
C ASN A 70 -20.41 -14.07 3.23
N ALA A 71 -20.15 -12.86 3.77
CA ALA A 71 -21.20 -11.94 4.16
C ALA A 71 -21.93 -11.38 2.93
N GLU A 72 -23.23 -11.15 3.07
CA GLU A 72 -24.06 -10.61 2.00
C GLU A 72 -23.47 -9.30 1.45
N PRO A 73 -23.37 -9.13 0.11
CA PRO A 73 -22.90 -7.90 -0.51
C PRO A 73 -23.77 -6.70 -0.12
N VAL A 74 -23.14 -5.54 0.08
CA VAL A 74 -23.83 -4.32 0.52
C VAL A 74 -23.68 -3.21 -0.50
N LEU A 75 -24.80 -2.73 -1.03
CA LEU A 75 -24.86 -1.45 -1.69
C LEU A 75 -24.91 -0.36 -0.61
N ARG A 76 -24.00 0.61 -0.67
CA ARG A 76 -23.94 1.74 0.27
C ARG A 76 -24.06 3.05 -0.48
N THR A 77 -24.88 3.95 0.02
CA THR A 77 -25.03 5.29 -0.53
C THR A 77 -24.53 6.33 0.48
N VAL A 78 -23.57 7.15 0.07
CA VAL A 78 -22.96 8.20 0.89
C VAL A 78 -23.34 9.55 0.27
N CYS A 79 -24.13 10.36 0.97
CA CYS A 79 -24.65 11.61 0.43
C CYS A 79 -24.86 12.66 1.53
N MET A 80 -24.99 13.93 1.12
CA MET A 80 -25.46 14.99 2.00
C MET A 80 -26.97 14.98 2.17
N ALA A 81 -27.70 14.32 1.27
CA ALA A 81 -29.15 14.38 1.16
C ALA A 81 -29.67 15.82 1.08
N ALA A 82 -28.96 16.69 0.34
CA ALA A 82 -29.37 18.07 0.07
C ALA A 82 -30.70 18.09 -0.71
N GLU A 83 -31.44 19.21 -0.60
CA GLU A 83 -32.68 19.40 -1.34
C GLU A 83 -32.47 19.17 -2.85
N GLY A 84 -33.44 18.55 -3.52
CA GLY A 84 -33.40 18.24 -4.94
C GLY A 84 -32.80 16.87 -5.24
N ALA A 85 -31.77 16.81 -6.07
CA ALA A 85 -31.19 15.59 -6.62
C ALA A 85 -30.65 14.60 -5.57
N ASP A 86 -29.94 15.10 -4.57
CA ASP A 86 -29.37 14.29 -3.51
C ASP A 86 -30.44 13.54 -2.71
N LEU A 87 -31.51 14.27 -2.32
CA LEU A 87 -32.59 13.69 -1.55
C LEU A 87 -33.38 12.66 -2.36
N LEU A 88 -33.71 12.98 -3.63
CA LEU A 88 -34.37 12.04 -4.54
C LEU A 88 -33.54 10.76 -4.74
N GLY A 89 -32.25 10.93 -4.99
CA GLY A 89 -31.34 9.79 -5.17
C GLY A 89 -31.18 8.95 -3.90
N ALA A 90 -31.11 9.59 -2.73
CA ALA A 90 -31.03 8.87 -1.45
C ALA A 90 -32.31 8.07 -1.14
N GLN A 91 -33.48 8.63 -1.48
CA GLN A 91 -34.77 7.93 -1.35
C GLN A 91 -34.86 6.72 -2.30
N ALA A 92 -34.45 6.88 -3.57
CA ALA A 92 -34.39 5.79 -4.53
C ALA A 92 -33.40 4.68 -4.10
N ALA A 93 -32.23 5.07 -3.57
CA ALA A 93 -31.25 4.15 -3.02
C ALA A 93 -31.79 3.38 -1.82
N GLN A 94 -32.49 4.07 -0.89
CA GLN A 94 -33.12 3.44 0.28
C GLN A 94 -34.20 2.43 -0.15
N ALA A 95 -35.03 2.78 -1.14
CA ALA A 95 -36.05 1.90 -1.69
C ALA A 95 -35.45 0.63 -2.34
N ALA A 96 -34.25 0.73 -2.92
CA ALA A 96 -33.49 -0.39 -3.47
C ALA A 96 -32.71 -1.19 -2.42
N GLY A 97 -32.86 -0.91 -1.12
CA GLY A 97 -32.18 -1.61 -0.02
C GLY A 97 -30.73 -1.18 0.19
N SER A 98 -30.31 -0.01 -0.30
CA SER A 98 -28.97 0.52 -0.04
C SER A 98 -28.84 0.98 1.41
N ALA A 99 -27.66 0.72 2.00
CA ALA A 99 -27.30 1.26 3.30
C ALA A 99 -26.98 2.76 3.17
N ILE A 100 -27.77 3.61 3.79
CA ILE A 100 -27.63 5.07 3.70
C ILE A 100 -26.63 5.57 4.74
N VAL A 101 -25.69 6.40 4.31
CA VAL A 101 -24.76 7.14 5.16
C VAL A 101 -24.90 8.63 4.86
N CYS A 102 -25.42 9.39 5.83
CA CYS A 102 -25.56 10.84 5.70
C CYS A 102 -24.28 11.54 6.18
N VAL A 103 -23.70 12.39 5.32
CA VAL A 103 -22.56 13.25 5.66
C VAL A 103 -23.05 14.70 5.66
N LEU A 104 -23.23 15.28 6.84
CA LEU A 104 -23.73 16.64 6.96
C LEU A 104 -22.59 17.65 7.17
N PRO A 105 -22.63 18.81 6.51
CA PRO A 105 -21.59 19.85 6.65
C PRO A 105 -21.58 20.50 8.04
N PHE A 106 -22.72 20.53 8.72
CA PHE A 106 -22.96 21.10 10.07
C PHE A 106 -24.21 20.45 10.69
N PRO A 107 -24.59 20.76 11.97
CA PRO A 107 -25.68 20.11 12.67
C PRO A 107 -27.02 20.13 11.89
N LEU A 108 -27.78 19.03 12.02
CA LEU A 108 -28.99 18.78 11.24
C LEU A 108 -30.02 19.93 11.32
N ASP A 109 -30.23 20.48 12.51
CA ASP A 109 -31.24 21.54 12.69
C ASP A 109 -30.87 22.86 11.98
N GLU A 110 -29.57 23.14 11.84
CA GLU A 110 -29.07 24.24 11.03
C GLU A 110 -29.12 23.91 9.54
N TYR A 111 -28.78 22.64 9.18
CA TYR A 111 -28.80 22.19 7.79
C TYR A 111 -30.21 22.25 7.18
N GLN A 112 -31.23 21.92 7.95
CA GLN A 112 -32.62 22.02 7.52
C GLN A 112 -33.07 23.46 7.13
N ARG A 113 -32.42 24.49 7.69
CA ARG A 113 -32.70 25.88 7.33
C ARG A 113 -32.29 26.29 5.92
N ASP A 114 -31.48 25.47 5.26
CA ASP A 114 -31.08 25.68 3.87
C ASP A 114 -32.05 25.06 2.86
N PHE A 115 -33.14 24.43 3.36
CA PHE A 115 -34.19 23.85 2.54
C PHE A 115 -35.29 24.85 2.31
N SER A 116 -35.74 24.98 1.06
CA SER A 116 -36.79 25.89 0.65
C SER A 116 -38.18 25.36 1.01
N SER A 117 -38.35 24.03 1.03
CA SER A 117 -39.60 23.33 1.27
C SER A 117 -39.64 22.66 2.65
N PRO A 118 -40.66 22.94 3.49
CA PRO A 118 -40.86 22.21 4.75
C PRO A 118 -41.03 20.70 4.55
N ALA A 119 -41.60 20.28 3.41
CA ALA A 119 -41.74 18.87 3.07
C ALA A 119 -40.37 18.22 2.83
N ALA A 120 -39.45 18.88 2.10
CA ALA A 120 -38.11 18.42 1.88
C ALA A 120 -37.27 18.34 3.19
N ALA A 121 -37.42 19.33 4.07
CA ALA A 121 -36.81 19.32 5.39
C ALA A 121 -37.29 18.13 6.26
N THR A 122 -38.60 17.83 6.21
CA THR A 122 -39.18 16.66 6.89
C THR A 122 -38.66 15.34 6.29
N ALA A 123 -38.56 15.27 4.97
CA ALA A 123 -38.02 14.10 4.28
C ALA A 123 -36.54 13.86 4.62
N LEU A 124 -35.72 14.92 4.70
CA LEU A 124 -34.34 14.82 5.18
C LEU A 124 -34.28 14.25 6.60
N ARG A 125 -35.08 14.78 7.54
CA ARG A 125 -35.11 14.30 8.92
C ARG A 125 -35.49 12.82 8.99
N SER A 126 -36.50 12.41 8.26
CA SER A 126 -36.93 11.02 8.17
C SER A 126 -35.87 10.11 7.56
N LEU A 127 -35.13 10.56 6.54
CA LEU A 127 -34.01 9.83 5.93
C LEU A 127 -32.86 9.72 6.93
N PHE A 128 -32.49 10.78 7.61
CA PHE A 128 -31.42 10.84 8.59
C PHE A 128 -31.68 9.91 9.79
N GLU A 129 -32.91 9.89 10.33
CA GLU A 129 -33.30 9.00 11.42
C GLU A 129 -33.23 7.50 11.03
N ARG A 130 -33.50 7.18 9.76
CA ARG A 130 -33.47 5.82 9.21
C ARG A 130 -32.11 5.45 8.58
N ALA A 131 -31.16 6.38 8.53
CA ALA A 131 -29.85 6.13 7.98
C ALA A 131 -29.06 5.10 8.81
N ASN A 132 -28.29 4.24 8.13
CA ASN A 132 -27.44 3.24 8.80
C ASN A 132 -26.28 3.88 9.56
N ALA A 133 -25.82 5.05 9.11
CA ALA A 133 -24.81 5.85 9.78
C ALA A 133 -24.94 7.33 9.39
N HIS A 134 -24.44 8.21 10.24
CA HIS A 134 -24.30 9.62 9.92
C HIS A 134 -22.97 10.17 10.43
N LEU A 135 -22.42 11.11 9.69
CA LEU A 135 -21.23 11.86 10.06
C LEU A 135 -21.56 13.36 9.95
N ILE A 136 -21.48 14.06 11.07
CA ILE A 136 -21.69 15.51 11.12
C ILE A 136 -20.33 16.18 11.26
N LEU A 137 -19.99 17.03 10.28
CA LEU A 137 -18.72 17.74 10.26
C LEU A 137 -18.82 19.03 11.12
N PRO A 138 -17.67 19.55 11.59
CA PRO A 138 -17.62 20.74 12.44
C PRO A 138 -17.64 22.02 11.59
N GLY A 139 -18.64 22.16 10.72
CA GLY A 139 -18.86 23.35 9.91
C GLY A 139 -19.93 24.25 10.54
N GLU A 140 -20.00 25.46 10.03
CA GLU A 140 -21.02 26.44 10.36
C GLU A 140 -21.70 26.91 9.08
N ARG A 141 -22.99 27.24 9.19
CA ARG A 141 -23.77 27.76 8.06
C ARG A 141 -23.17 29.07 7.52
N THR A 142 -22.57 29.86 8.40
CA THR A 142 -21.91 31.14 8.08
C THR A 142 -20.69 31.00 7.20
N GLU A 143 -20.06 29.83 7.18
CA GLU A 143 -18.90 29.52 6.30
C GLU A 143 -19.33 29.30 4.83
N GLY A 144 -20.62 29.15 4.55
CA GLY A 144 -21.18 29.03 3.20
C GLY A 144 -20.62 27.81 2.44
N ALA A 145 -20.20 28.03 1.21
CA ALA A 145 -19.72 26.99 0.31
C ALA A 145 -18.60 26.10 0.91
N ARG A 146 -17.79 26.63 1.83
CA ARG A 146 -16.65 25.90 2.41
C ARG A 146 -17.07 24.68 3.23
N SER A 147 -18.17 24.80 4.00
CA SER A 147 -18.70 23.65 4.76
C SER A 147 -19.21 22.54 3.84
N TYR A 148 -19.82 22.92 2.71
CA TYR A 148 -20.24 21.96 1.67
C TYR A 148 -19.06 21.32 0.94
N GLU A 149 -18.00 22.08 0.63
CA GLU A 149 -16.75 21.54 0.07
C GLU A 149 -16.18 20.44 0.95
N ARG A 150 -16.13 20.64 2.29
CA ARG A 150 -15.67 19.63 3.25
C ARG A 150 -16.50 18.35 3.19
N ALA A 151 -17.83 18.49 3.15
CA ALA A 151 -18.71 17.34 3.07
C ALA A 151 -18.53 16.57 1.74
N ASN A 152 -18.40 17.30 0.62
CA ASN A 152 -18.09 16.71 -0.68
C ASN A 152 -16.75 15.96 -0.67
N GLU A 153 -15.71 16.52 -0.03
CA GLU A 153 -14.42 15.85 0.12
C GLU A 153 -14.53 14.51 0.88
N VAL A 154 -15.32 14.49 1.96
CA VAL A 154 -15.58 13.28 2.73
C VAL A 154 -16.39 12.26 1.91
N ILE A 155 -17.41 12.70 1.18
CA ILE A 155 -18.20 11.82 0.31
C ILE A 155 -17.29 11.19 -0.75
N LEU A 156 -16.53 12.01 -1.50
CA LEU A 156 -15.64 11.54 -2.55
C LEU A 156 -14.55 10.58 -2.03
N ALA A 157 -14.12 10.74 -0.79
CA ALA A 157 -13.17 9.82 -0.16
C ALA A 157 -13.76 8.43 0.10
N ASN A 158 -15.08 8.34 0.27
CA ASN A 158 -15.77 7.13 0.72
C ASN A 158 -16.59 6.42 -0.36
N ILE A 159 -16.49 6.82 -1.62
CA ILE A 159 -17.27 6.24 -2.73
C ILE A 159 -16.39 5.58 -3.79
N ASP A 160 -16.96 4.62 -4.50
CA ASP A 160 -16.39 3.96 -5.67
C ASP A 160 -16.96 4.49 -6.98
N LEU A 161 -18.15 5.07 -6.93
CA LEU A 161 -18.95 5.53 -8.06
C LEU A 161 -19.75 6.76 -7.64
N LEU A 162 -19.85 7.75 -8.51
CA LEU A 162 -20.70 8.92 -8.32
C LEU A 162 -21.88 8.87 -9.28
N VAL A 163 -23.09 9.16 -8.79
CA VAL A 163 -24.29 9.42 -9.61
C VAL A 163 -24.56 10.90 -9.56
N ALA A 164 -24.55 11.56 -10.71
CA ALA A 164 -24.73 13.00 -10.84
C ALA A 164 -25.96 13.33 -11.70
N ILE A 165 -26.91 14.05 -11.15
CA ILE A 165 -28.01 14.67 -11.91
C ILE A 165 -27.48 16.03 -12.36
N TRP A 166 -27.01 16.13 -13.61
CA TRP A 166 -26.20 17.24 -14.08
C TRP A 166 -26.40 17.56 -15.56
N ASP A 167 -26.58 18.84 -15.88
CA ASP A 167 -26.82 19.39 -17.21
C ASP A 167 -25.50 19.53 -18.06
N GLY A 168 -24.36 19.20 -17.51
CA GLY A 168 -23.06 19.32 -18.18
C GLY A 168 -22.40 20.70 -18.04
N LYS A 169 -23.05 21.67 -17.43
CA LYS A 169 -22.53 23.03 -17.28
C LYS A 169 -21.56 23.14 -16.09
N ARG A 170 -20.64 24.08 -16.18
CA ARG A 170 -19.76 24.41 -15.07
C ARG A 170 -20.57 24.92 -13.90
N ALA A 171 -20.11 24.66 -12.67
CA ALA A 171 -20.74 25.19 -11.48
C ALA A 171 -20.78 26.73 -11.51
N SER A 172 -21.94 27.31 -11.19
CA SER A 172 -22.11 28.76 -11.07
C SER A 172 -21.46 29.34 -9.80
N GLY A 173 -21.00 28.47 -8.86
CA GLY A 173 -20.35 28.83 -7.61
C GLY A 173 -19.52 27.67 -7.06
N ARG A 174 -18.81 27.92 -5.97
CA ARG A 174 -17.99 26.90 -5.28
C ARG A 174 -18.88 25.81 -4.67
N ALA A 175 -18.42 24.57 -4.65
CA ALA A 175 -19.13 23.39 -4.17
C ALA A 175 -20.36 22.97 -5.00
N GLY A 176 -20.52 23.47 -6.22
CA GLY A 176 -21.61 23.08 -7.11
C GLY A 176 -21.39 21.70 -7.74
N THR A 177 -22.45 21.16 -8.38
CA THR A 177 -22.44 19.83 -9.00
C THR A 177 -21.29 19.63 -9.97
N GLY A 178 -20.97 20.63 -10.82
CA GLY A 178 -19.86 20.57 -11.77
C GLY A 178 -18.50 20.40 -11.08
N ASP A 179 -18.27 21.09 -9.95
CA ASP A 179 -17.02 20.98 -9.17
C ASP A 179 -16.87 19.58 -8.56
N VAL A 180 -17.96 18.99 -8.06
CA VAL A 180 -17.97 17.63 -7.49
C VAL A 180 -17.69 16.61 -8.58
N VAL A 181 -18.30 16.73 -9.75
CA VAL A 181 -18.04 15.86 -10.92
C VAL A 181 -16.59 15.95 -11.36
N GLN A 182 -16.06 17.16 -11.51
CA GLN A 182 -14.66 17.35 -11.88
C GLN A 182 -13.70 16.78 -10.83
N SER A 183 -14.00 16.96 -9.54
CA SER A 183 -13.22 16.39 -8.43
C SER A 183 -13.28 14.86 -8.42
N ALA A 184 -14.41 14.25 -8.75
CA ALA A 184 -14.56 12.81 -8.87
C ALA A 184 -13.69 12.27 -10.02
N ILE A 185 -13.75 12.88 -11.20
CA ILE A 185 -12.97 12.48 -12.38
C ILE A 185 -11.47 12.61 -12.11
N SER A 186 -11.01 13.71 -11.49
CA SER A 186 -9.61 13.90 -11.12
C SER A 186 -9.10 12.82 -10.17
N ARG A 187 -9.97 12.22 -9.37
CA ARG A 187 -9.70 11.10 -8.47
C ARG A 187 -9.90 9.74 -9.13
N ARG A 188 -10.22 9.71 -10.44
CA ARG A 188 -10.56 8.50 -11.19
C ARG A 188 -11.78 7.75 -10.63
N ILE A 189 -12.70 8.46 -10.02
CA ILE A 189 -14.01 7.92 -9.64
C ILE A 189 -14.91 8.04 -10.87
N PRO A 190 -15.46 6.94 -11.40
CA PRO A 190 -16.40 6.99 -12.50
C PRO A 190 -17.67 7.73 -12.10
N VAL A 191 -18.27 8.46 -13.04
CA VAL A 191 -19.48 9.26 -12.81
C VAL A 191 -20.58 8.83 -13.76
N ILE A 192 -21.70 8.35 -13.24
CA ILE A 192 -22.93 8.15 -14.01
C ILE A 192 -23.67 9.47 -14.04
N VAL A 193 -23.86 10.02 -15.23
CA VAL A 193 -24.58 11.29 -15.44
C VAL A 193 -25.99 11.00 -15.93
N ILE A 194 -26.96 11.56 -15.23
CA ILE A 194 -28.37 11.66 -15.63
C ILE A 194 -28.60 13.10 -16.04
N ALA A 195 -28.74 13.35 -17.35
CA ALA A 195 -29.08 14.67 -17.84
C ALA A 195 -30.54 14.98 -17.57
N PRO A 196 -30.91 16.15 -16.97
CA PRO A 196 -32.30 16.49 -16.69
C PRO A 196 -33.16 16.47 -17.95
N ASP A 197 -32.64 16.90 -19.11
CA ASP A 197 -33.37 16.97 -20.38
C ASP A 197 -33.65 15.58 -20.98
N GLU A 198 -32.77 14.60 -20.74
CA GLU A 198 -32.86 13.22 -21.22
C GLU A 198 -32.62 12.19 -20.11
N PRO A 199 -33.44 12.15 -19.07
CA PRO A 199 -33.16 11.34 -17.88
C PRO A 199 -33.18 9.84 -18.14
N SER A 200 -33.83 9.36 -19.22
CA SER A 200 -33.94 7.95 -19.59
C SER A 200 -32.63 7.37 -20.16
N GLN A 201 -31.64 8.18 -20.51
CA GLN A 201 -30.37 7.78 -21.12
C GLN A 201 -29.17 8.15 -20.24
N PRO A 202 -28.95 7.49 -19.10
CA PRO A 202 -27.80 7.75 -18.27
C PRO A 202 -26.50 7.40 -19.01
N THR A 203 -25.49 8.27 -18.90
CA THR A 203 -24.18 8.14 -19.55
C THR A 203 -23.07 8.00 -18.52
N LEU A 204 -21.92 7.45 -18.93
CA LEU A 204 -20.75 7.25 -18.09
C LEU A 204 -19.65 8.27 -18.44
N LEU A 205 -19.15 8.99 -17.43
CA LEU A 205 -17.92 9.77 -17.51
C LEU A 205 -16.82 9.08 -16.72
N THR A 206 -15.66 8.93 -17.34
CA THR A 206 -14.44 8.39 -16.70
C THR A 206 -13.27 9.35 -16.92
N ALA A 207 -12.25 9.26 -16.09
CA ALA A 207 -10.99 9.93 -16.40
C ALA A 207 -10.47 9.43 -17.77
N PRO A 208 -9.94 10.32 -18.61
CA PRO A 208 -9.40 9.94 -19.90
C PRO A 208 -8.29 8.89 -19.73
N ASP A 209 -8.26 7.90 -20.62
CA ASP A 209 -7.20 6.90 -20.69
C ASP A 209 -5.98 7.44 -21.46
N GLU A 210 -4.92 6.64 -21.60
CA GLU A 210 -3.68 7.06 -22.25
C GLU A 210 -3.86 7.31 -23.75
N GLU A 211 -4.76 6.58 -24.41
CA GLU A 211 -5.07 6.74 -25.83
C GLU A 211 -5.88 8.03 -26.05
N GLU A 212 -6.82 8.32 -25.15
CA GLU A 212 -7.60 9.56 -25.15
C GLU A 212 -6.71 10.78 -24.85
N LEU A 213 -5.73 10.67 -23.93
CA LEU A 213 -4.76 11.74 -23.63
C LEU A 213 -3.79 12.01 -24.81
N ALA A 214 -3.52 11.01 -25.66
CA ALA A 214 -2.71 11.17 -26.85
C ALA A 214 -3.42 11.97 -27.96
N ASN A 215 -4.73 12.16 -27.87
CA ASN A 215 -5.53 12.94 -28.80
C ASN A 215 -5.99 14.27 -28.18
N PRO A 216 -5.29 15.41 -28.40
CA PRO A 216 -5.62 16.70 -27.77
C PRO A 216 -7.01 17.26 -28.16
N LEU A 217 -7.65 16.72 -29.19
CA LEU A 217 -9.00 17.09 -29.61
C LEU A 217 -10.11 16.33 -28.85
N ALA A 218 -9.75 15.29 -28.08
CA ALA A 218 -10.69 14.47 -27.33
C ALA A 218 -10.80 14.88 -25.84
N LEU A 219 -10.30 16.05 -25.45
CA LEU A 219 -10.35 16.57 -24.08
C LEU A 219 -11.74 17.04 -23.61
N ASP A 220 -12.73 17.04 -24.47
CA ASP A 220 -14.11 17.05 -24.00
C ASP A 220 -14.38 15.69 -23.33
N LEU A 221 -14.74 15.73 -22.04
CA LEU A 221 -15.09 14.55 -21.23
C LEU A 221 -16.06 13.65 -22.02
N ALA A 222 -15.52 12.64 -22.69
CA ALA A 222 -16.28 11.81 -23.60
C ALA A 222 -17.31 11.03 -22.80
N ARG A 223 -18.60 11.32 -23.02
CA ARG A 223 -19.70 10.54 -22.46
C ARG A 223 -19.75 9.21 -23.18
N LYS A 224 -19.55 8.13 -22.43
CA LYS A 224 -19.60 6.75 -22.93
C LYS A 224 -20.99 6.14 -22.64
N PRO A 225 -21.48 5.20 -23.47
CA PRO A 225 -22.69 4.46 -23.14
C PRO A 225 -22.48 3.69 -21.83
N LEU A 226 -23.52 3.67 -20.97
CA LEU A 226 -23.44 3.03 -19.67
C LEU A 226 -23.55 1.49 -19.79
N ASN A 227 -22.47 0.79 -19.53
CA ASN A 227 -22.49 -0.64 -19.26
C ASN A 227 -22.36 -0.88 -17.74
N LEU A 228 -23.49 -0.93 -17.05
CA LEU A 228 -23.53 -1.00 -15.59
C LEU A 228 -22.91 -2.27 -15.02
N ALA A 229 -23.22 -3.42 -15.59
CA ALA A 229 -22.68 -4.69 -15.14
C ALA A 229 -21.16 -4.77 -15.32
N GLY A 230 -20.66 -4.33 -16.49
CA GLY A 230 -19.23 -4.23 -16.75
C GLY A 230 -18.52 -3.27 -15.81
N LEU A 231 -19.11 -2.10 -15.52
CA LEU A 231 -18.55 -1.11 -14.61
C LEU A 231 -18.44 -1.66 -13.18
N VAL A 232 -19.51 -2.25 -12.64
CA VAL A 232 -19.50 -2.82 -11.29
C VAL A 232 -18.52 -3.98 -11.19
N SER A 233 -18.50 -4.86 -12.19
CA SER A 233 -17.50 -5.94 -12.26
C SER A 233 -16.08 -5.36 -12.27
N GLN A 234 -15.78 -4.35 -13.08
CA GLN A 234 -14.46 -3.71 -13.11
C GLN A 234 -14.05 -3.11 -11.77
N ILE A 235 -14.99 -2.48 -11.03
CA ILE A 235 -14.75 -1.88 -9.71
C ILE A 235 -14.41 -2.96 -8.68
N LEU A 236 -15.07 -4.11 -8.71
CA LEU A 236 -14.95 -5.17 -7.70
C LEU A 236 -13.87 -6.20 -8.03
N SER A 237 -13.61 -6.45 -9.31
CA SER A 237 -12.68 -7.49 -9.74
C SER A 237 -11.26 -7.24 -9.28
N LEU A 238 -10.61 -8.33 -8.86
CA LEU A 238 -9.18 -8.33 -8.59
C LEU A 238 -8.41 -8.04 -9.89
N PRO A 239 -7.35 -7.22 -9.85
CA PRO A 239 -6.53 -6.94 -11.02
C PRO A 239 -6.06 -8.21 -11.73
N GLN A 240 -6.18 -8.24 -13.06
CA GLN A 240 -5.88 -9.41 -13.87
C GLN A 240 -4.38 -9.76 -13.81
N GLY A 241 -4.09 -11.03 -13.56
CA GLY A 241 -2.75 -11.59 -13.61
C GLY A 241 -2.48 -12.60 -12.51
N ARG A 242 -1.74 -13.67 -12.86
CA ARG A 242 -1.38 -14.74 -11.91
C ARG A 242 -0.70 -14.19 -10.64
N ARG A 243 0.15 -13.17 -10.77
CA ARG A 243 0.88 -12.59 -9.62
C ARG A 243 -0.02 -11.85 -8.65
N ALA A 244 -1.01 -11.10 -9.15
CA ALA A 244 -1.95 -10.38 -8.32
C ALA A 244 -2.79 -11.37 -7.49
N ARG A 245 -3.36 -12.38 -8.14
CA ARG A 245 -4.14 -13.43 -7.47
C ARG A 245 -3.29 -14.20 -6.46
N GLN A 246 -2.05 -14.57 -6.83
CA GLN A 246 -1.15 -15.29 -5.93
C GLN A 246 -0.76 -14.45 -4.70
N GLY A 247 -0.56 -13.14 -4.85
CA GLY A 247 -0.23 -12.26 -3.72
C GLY A 247 -1.34 -12.21 -2.68
N LEU A 248 -2.60 -12.12 -3.12
CA LEU A 248 -3.75 -12.15 -2.22
C LEU A 248 -3.94 -13.53 -1.58
N VAL A 249 -3.84 -14.62 -2.37
CA VAL A 249 -3.88 -15.98 -1.83
C VAL A 249 -2.79 -16.21 -0.78
N ASP A 250 -1.56 -15.75 -1.07
CA ASP A 250 -0.46 -15.82 -0.11
C ASP A 250 -0.81 -15.13 1.22
N LEU A 251 -1.46 -13.94 1.18
CA LEU A 251 -1.89 -13.22 2.39
C LEU A 251 -2.96 -14.00 3.17
N LEU A 252 -3.92 -14.60 2.47
CA LEU A 252 -5.04 -15.34 3.07
C LEU A 252 -4.60 -16.68 3.67
N GLU A 253 -3.58 -17.33 3.08
CA GLU A 253 -3.01 -18.59 3.55
C GLU A 253 -1.97 -18.41 4.68
N GLU A 254 -1.65 -17.16 5.07
CA GLU A 254 -0.64 -16.89 6.09
C GLU A 254 -1.04 -17.43 7.47
N LYS A 255 -0.08 -18.10 8.12
CA LYS A 255 -0.28 -18.67 9.46
C LYS A 255 -0.27 -17.58 10.53
N ASN A 256 -0.95 -17.82 11.63
CA ASN A 256 -1.01 -16.89 12.76
C ASN A 256 0.30 -16.84 13.60
N LYS A 257 1.14 -17.87 13.48
CA LYS A 257 2.39 -17.94 14.24
C LYS A 257 3.54 -18.41 13.34
N TYR A 258 4.61 -17.64 13.28
CA TYR A 258 5.84 -17.97 12.59
C TYR A 258 6.99 -18.04 13.56
N ARG A 259 7.79 -19.08 13.46
CA ARG A 259 9.06 -19.19 14.17
C ARG A 259 10.19 -18.97 13.16
N SER A 260 10.91 -17.85 13.27
CA SER A 260 12.09 -17.60 12.44
C SER A 260 13.34 -17.97 13.24
N ILE A 261 14.13 -18.91 12.68
CA ILE A 261 15.40 -19.36 13.26
C ILE A 261 16.59 -18.59 12.64
N ARG A 262 16.31 -17.72 11.66
CA ARG A 262 17.33 -16.98 10.91
C ARG A 262 18.00 -15.91 11.77
N PHE A 263 19.31 -15.95 11.88
CA PHE A 263 20.14 -15.08 12.74
C PHE A 263 21.27 -14.35 11.99
N GLU A 264 21.45 -14.62 10.71
CA GLU A 264 22.61 -14.19 9.92
C GLU A 264 22.70 -12.66 9.84
N TYR A 265 21.59 -11.98 9.53
CA TYR A 265 21.55 -10.51 9.50
C TYR A 265 21.72 -9.87 10.90
N PRO A 266 21.06 -10.32 11.97
CA PRO A 266 21.35 -9.88 13.33
C PRO A 266 22.81 -10.12 13.76
N LEU A 267 23.41 -11.24 13.35
CA LEU A 267 24.82 -11.51 13.61
C LEU A 267 25.73 -10.50 12.92
N LEU A 268 25.47 -10.21 11.64
CA LEU A 268 26.21 -9.18 10.90
C LEU A 268 26.15 -7.82 11.61
N LEU A 269 24.94 -7.39 12.04
CA LEU A 269 24.77 -6.14 12.79
C LEU A 269 25.60 -6.12 14.09
N LYS A 270 25.63 -7.25 14.80
CA LYS A 270 26.42 -7.39 16.04
C LYS A 270 27.91 -7.35 15.77
N LEU A 271 28.40 -8.07 14.76
CA LEU A 271 29.82 -8.10 14.36
C LEU A 271 30.32 -6.70 13.97
N PHE A 272 29.48 -5.94 13.28
CA PHE A 272 29.82 -4.56 12.94
C PHE A 272 29.42 -3.55 14.02
N GLY A 273 28.97 -3.97 15.21
CA GLY A 273 28.69 -3.11 16.35
C GLY A 273 27.58 -2.08 16.09
N VAL A 274 26.63 -2.37 15.19
CA VAL A 274 25.60 -1.42 14.73
C VAL A 274 24.26 -1.63 15.42
N GLY A 275 24.03 -2.76 16.08
CA GLY A 275 22.75 -3.04 16.75
C GLY A 275 22.88 -4.09 17.83
N GLY A 276 22.10 -3.94 18.89
CA GLY A 276 21.82 -5.04 19.80
C GLY A 276 20.97 -6.09 19.06
N MET A 277 21.16 -7.38 19.38
CA MET A 277 20.20 -8.41 19.00
C MET A 277 18.85 -8.02 19.57
N THR A 278 17.96 -7.45 18.75
CA THR A 278 16.54 -7.50 19.08
C THR A 278 16.23 -8.97 19.28
N LYS A 279 15.80 -9.34 20.49
CA LYS A 279 15.49 -10.71 20.86
C LYS A 279 14.76 -11.38 19.70
N ALA A 280 15.39 -12.40 19.11
CA ALA A 280 14.74 -13.32 18.19
C ALA A 280 13.72 -14.08 19.02
N GLY A 281 12.58 -13.53 19.21
CA GLY A 281 11.62 -14.08 20.08
C GLY A 281 10.28 -13.45 19.80
N THR A 282 9.35 -14.32 19.60
CA THR A 282 7.92 -14.08 19.75
C THR A 282 7.46 -12.83 19.01
N ILE A 283 6.65 -13.02 18.03
CA ILE A 283 5.75 -11.97 17.53
C ILE A 283 5.05 -11.45 18.78
N ALA A 284 5.62 -10.40 19.38
CA ALA A 284 4.93 -9.68 20.41
C ALA A 284 3.74 -9.01 19.69
N THR A 285 2.58 -9.60 19.79
CA THR A 285 1.38 -8.81 19.93
C THR A 285 1.78 -7.75 20.95
N ARG A 286 2.01 -6.51 20.49
CA ARG A 286 2.42 -5.42 21.39
C ARG A 286 1.41 -5.36 22.53
N PRO A 287 1.79 -5.65 23.79
CA PRO A 287 0.88 -5.48 24.93
C PRO A 287 0.36 -4.04 25.05
N ASP A 288 1.13 -3.06 24.51
CA ASP A 288 0.75 -1.65 24.51
C ASP A 288 -0.45 -1.31 23.59
N MET A 289 -0.96 -2.26 22.80
CA MET A 289 -2.15 -2.02 21.96
C MET A 289 -3.47 -2.27 22.71
N GLU A 290 -3.46 -3.05 23.80
CA GLU A 290 -4.62 -3.18 24.67
C GLU A 290 -4.88 -1.90 25.48
N ASP A 291 -3.82 -1.18 25.82
CA ASP A 291 -3.91 0.10 26.56
C ASP A 291 -4.38 1.28 25.67
N ARG A 292 -4.31 1.11 24.32
CA ARG A 292 -4.90 2.06 23.36
C ARG A 292 -6.43 1.93 23.27
N SER A 293 -6.99 0.86 23.80
CA SER A 293 -8.41 0.50 23.74
C SER A 293 -9.12 0.67 25.08
N THR A 294 -8.59 1.47 26.04
CA THR A 294 -9.40 1.86 27.18
C THR A 294 -10.62 2.61 26.68
N PRO A 295 -11.81 2.04 26.78
CA PRO A 295 -13.01 2.74 26.44
C PRO A 295 -13.21 3.80 27.52
N ALA A 296 -12.95 5.05 27.21
CA ALA A 296 -13.69 6.08 27.92
C ALA A 296 -15.16 5.77 27.64
N ALA A 297 -15.89 5.49 28.69
CA ALA A 297 -17.30 5.07 28.68
C ALA A 297 -18.25 6.19 28.19
N ASP A 298 -17.83 6.98 27.22
CA ASP A 298 -18.61 8.06 26.64
C ASP A 298 -18.91 7.69 25.19
N ASN A 299 -20.12 7.22 24.94
CA ASN A 299 -20.65 6.87 23.62
C ASN A 299 -20.55 8.01 22.60
N SER A 300 -20.28 9.25 23.03
CA SER A 300 -20.11 10.42 22.17
C SER A 300 -18.77 10.47 21.44
N ARG A 301 -17.78 9.59 21.76
CA ARG A 301 -16.43 9.56 21.13
C ARG A 301 -16.20 8.38 20.21
N SER A 302 -17.24 7.71 19.78
CA SER A 302 -17.14 6.46 18.99
C SER A 302 -16.36 6.62 17.67
N TYR A 303 -16.35 7.80 17.05
CA TYR A 303 -15.69 8.05 15.78
C TYR A 303 -14.18 8.30 15.87
N LEU A 304 -13.65 8.72 17.03
CA LEU A 304 -12.20 8.92 17.25
C LEU A 304 -11.47 7.62 17.61
N THR A 305 -12.21 6.61 18.06
CA THR A 305 -11.62 5.33 18.43
C THR A 305 -11.39 4.51 17.17
N PRO A 306 -10.15 4.15 16.82
CA PRO A 306 -9.91 3.21 15.74
C PRO A 306 -10.69 1.93 16.00
N GLN A 307 -11.34 1.38 14.98
CA GLN A 307 -12.04 0.11 15.17
C GLN A 307 -11.04 -0.94 15.63
N ARG A 308 -11.43 -1.75 16.62
CA ARG A 308 -10.56 -2.82 17.16
C ARG A 308 -10.06 -3.77 16.08
N GLU A 309 -10.88 -4.03 15.07
CA GLU A 309 -10.54 -4.82 13.91
C GLU A 309 -9.36 -4.23 13.13
N LEU A 310 -9.40 -2.93 12.82
CA LEU A 310 -8.32 -2.24 12.11
C LEU A 310 -6.99 -2.33 12.84
N LEU A 311 -7.00 -2.17 14.17
CA LEU A 311 -5.81 -2.28 15.01
C LEU A 311 -5.24 -3.70 15.03
N ARG A 312 -6.11 -4.70 15.11
CA ARG A 312 -5.73 -6.11 15.13
C ARG A 312 -5.14 -6.53 13.78
N ASP A 313 -5.79 -6.16 12.68
CA ASP A 313 -5.33 -6.49 11.34
C ASP A 313 -4.03 -5.78 10.99
N PHE A 314 -3.89 -4.50 11.38
CA PHE A 314 -2.63 -3.78 11.31
C PHE A 314 -1.50 -4.54 12.04
N GLY A 315 -1.73 -4.93 13.30
CA GLY A 315 -0.72 -5.64 14.11
C GLY A 315 -0.31 -6.96 13.49
N ARG A 316 -1.26 -7.71 12.92
CA ARG A 316 -1.00 -8.98 12.22
C ARG A 316 -0.16 -8.76 10.97
N ILE A 317 -0.57 -7.83 10.10
CA ILE A 317 0.11 -7.58 8.83
C ILE A 317 1.50 -6.97 9.05
N ASP A 318 1.68 -6.07 10.02
CA ASP A 318 3.00 -5.53 10.39
C ASP A 318 3.94 -6.64 10.92
N SER A 319 3.41 -7.59 11.67
CA SER A 319 4.16 -8.75 12.14
C SER A 319 4.61 -9.64 10.99
N LEU A 320 3.75 -9.89 9.99
CA LEU A 320 4.08 -10.63 8.77
C LEU A 320 5.14 -9.90 7.96
N ALA A 321 5.00 -8.59 7.77
CA ALA A 321 6.00 -7.77 7.08
C ALA A 321 7.37 -7.86 7.77
N ASN A 322 7.40 -7.77 9.09
CA ASN A 322 8.63 -7.90 9.87
C ASN A 322 9.24 -9.31 9.78
N HIS A 323 8.42 -10.36 9.72
CA HIS A 323 8.87 -11.75 9.55
C HIS A 323 9.55 -11.94 8.19
N TYR A 324 8.87 -11.60 7.09
CA TYR A 324 9.42 -11.76 5.75
C TYR A 324 10.61 -10.84 5.47
N GLY A 325 10.61 -9.65 6.07
CA GLY A 325 11.77 -8.74 6.02
C GLY A 325 13.01 -9.31 6.71
N ARG A 326 12.84 -10.04 7.81
CA ARG A 326 13.94 -10.75 8.46
C ARG A 326 14.44 -11.92 7.61
N LEU A 327 13.54 -12.74 7.09
CA LEU A 327 13.90 -13.87 6.21
C LEU A 327 14.69 -13.40 4.99
N TYR A 328 14.19 -12.38 4.31
CA TYR A 328 14.83 -11.84 3.11
C TYR A 328 16.23 -11.28 3.40
N ARG A 329 16.36 -10.44 4.44
CA ARG A 329 17.65 -9.85 4.82
C ARG A 329 18.66 -10.90 5.28
N SER A 330 18.24 -11.87 6.08
CA SER A 330 19.11 -12.94 6.53
C SER A 330 19.56 -13.85 5.39
N SER A 331 18.65 -14.24 4.48
CA SER A 331 18.98 -15.03 3.29
C SER A 331 19.98 -14.31 2.38
N THR A 332 19.76 -13.01 2.12
CA THR A 332 20.72 -12.23 1.33
C THR A 332 22.07 -12.12 2.01
N THR A 333 22.10 -11.95 3.33
CA THR A 333 23.36 -11.90 4.10
C THR A 333 24.08 -13.23 4.10
N SER A 334 23.35 -14.35 4.29
CA SER A 334 23.96 -15.70 4.30
C SER A 334 24.60 -16.04 2.97
N GLU A 335 23.99 -15.68 1.84
CA GLU A 335 24.52 -15.89 0.50
C GLU A 335 25.94 -15.30 0.35
N PHE A 336 26.14 -14.07 0.80
CA PHE A 336 27.46 -13.41 0.76
C PHE A 336 28.43 -13.93 1.82
N LEU A 337 27.97 -14.27 3.02
CA LEU A 337 28.85 -14.82 4.05
C LEU A 337 29.34 -16.22 3.68
N LEU A 338 28.50 -17.04 3.06
CA LEU A 338 28.87 -18.36 2.58
C LEU A 338 29.93 -18.30 1.47
N THR A 339 29.99 -17.23 0.66
CA THR A 339 31.08 -17.06 -0.33
C THR A 339 32.45 -16.86 0.34
N ILE A 340 32.48 -16.19 1.51
CA ILE A 340 33.72 -16.05 2.30
C ILE A 340 34.14 -17.41 2.83
N VAL A 341 33.20 -18.22 3.33
CA VAL A 341 33.44 -19.58 3.83
C VAL A 341 33.95 -20.47 2.69
N ALA A 342 33.35 -20.38 1.51
CA ALA A 342 33.83 -21.12 0.33
C ALA A 342 35.27 -20.74 -0.06
N ALA A 343 35.61 -19.44 -0.04
CA ALA A 343 36.96 -18.97 -0.32
C ALA A 343 37.98 -19.49 0.71
N PHE A 344 37.59 -19.55 2.00
CA PHE A 344 38.43 -20.12 3.05
C PHE A 344 38.72 -21.62 2.81
N PHE A 345 37.70 -22.41 2.48
CA PHE A 345 37.92 -23.84 2.17
C PHE A 345 38.69 -24.04 0.88
N SER A 346 38.59 -23.14 -0.11
CA SER A 346 39.44 -23.17 -1.31
C SER A 346 40.91 -22.92 -0.97
N ALA A 347 41.20 -21.96 -0.10
CA ALA A 347 42.56 -21.71 0.38
C ALA A 347 43.10 -22.90 1.15
N LEU A 348 42.28 -23.50 2.03
CA LEU A 348 42.68 -24.68 2.81
C LEU A 348 42.93 -25.88 1.93
N ALA A 349 42.11 -26.12 0.88
CA ALA A 349 42.37 -27.18 -0.11
C ALA A 349 43.71 -27.00 -0.80
N PHE A 350 44.06 -25.77 -1.16
CA PHE A 350 45.31 -25.45 -1.82
C PHE A 350 46.52 -25.69 -0.91
N ILE A 351 46.41 -25.38 0.38
CA ILE A 351 47.51 -25.56 1.35
C ILE A 351 47.73 -27.03 1.69
N LEU A 352 46.66 -27.80 1.86
CA LEU A 352 46.69 -29.18 2.34
C LEU A 352 46.72 -30.24 1.22
N PHE A 353 46.82 -29.80 -0.04
CA PHE A 353 46.97 -30.72 -1.17
C PHE A 353 48.33 -31.51 -1.07
N PRO A 354 48.34 -32.85 -1.25
CA PRO A 354 47.26 -33.75 -1.68
C PRO A 354 46.41 -34.36 -0.53
N PHE A 355 46.76 -34.16 0.75
CA PHE A 355 46.23 -34.93 1.88
C PHE A 355 44.73 -34.78 2.16
N ILE A 356 44.16 -33.58 2.01
CA ILE A 356 42.76 -33.29 2.36
C ILE A 356 42.00 -32.63 1.20
N ALA A 357 42.53 -32.62 0.00
CA ALA A 357 41.91 -31.97 -1.15
C ALA A 357 40.46 -32.45 -1.41
N GLY A 358 40.21 -33.75 -1.26
CA GLY A 358 38.88 -34.33 -1.43
C GLY A 358 37.83 -33.78 -0.45
N VAL A 359 38.19 -33.66 0.84
CA VAL A 359 37.31 -33.12 1.89
C VAL A 359 37.01 -31.65 1.63
N SER A 360 38.01 -30.87 1.22
CA SER A 360 37.82 -29.45 0.93
C SER A 360 36.94 -29.21 -0.29
N VAL A 361 37.06 -30.02 -1.35
CA VAL A 361 36.21 -29.97 -2.54
C VAL A 361 34.77 -30.35 -2.17
N ILE A 362 34.56 -31.41 -1.38
CA ILE A 362 33.22 -31.81 -0.91
C ILE A 362 32.61 -30.68 -0.09
N THR A 363 33.34 -30.07 0.84
CA THR A 363 32.85 -28.97 1.66
C THR A 363 32.46 -27.77 0.78
N GLN A 364 33.26 -27.45 -0.24
CA GLN A 364 32.93 -26.38 -1.19
C GLN A 364 31.66 -26.66 -1.99
N VAL A 365 31.49 -27.89 -2.46
CA VAL A 365 30.26 -28.32 -3.16
C VAL A 365 29.03 -28.18 -2.25
N LEU A 366 29.16 -28.62 -0.97
CA LEU A 366 28.09 -28.47 0.01
C LEU A 366 27.75 -27.00 0.28
N VAL A 367 28.73 -26.12 0.47
CA VAL A 367 28.52 -24.68 0.68
C VAL A 367 27.85 -24.07 -0.53
N ASN A 368 28.29 -24.34 -1.74
CA ASN A 368 27.65 -23.84 -2.97
C ASN A 368 26.22 -24.39 -3.14
N GLY A 369 25.99 -25.65 -2.77
CA GLY A 369 24.69 -26.28 -2.73
C GLY A 369 23.73 -25.58 -1.77
N LEU A 370 24.22 -25.23 -0.56
CA LEU A 370 23.43 -24.45 0.42
C LEU A 370 23.08 -23.05 -0.09
N VAL A 371 24.03 -22.35 -0.74
CA VAL A 371 23.76 -21.04 -1.36
C VAL A 371 22.68 -21.16 -2.43
N LEU A 372 22.77 -22.19 -3.28
CA LEU A 372 21.78 -22.42 -4.34
C LEU A 372 20.39 -22.73 -3.75
N LEU A 373 20.31 -23.62 -2.77
CA LEU A 373 19.06 -23.98 -2.08
C LEU A 373 18.42 -22.79 -1.40
N ASP A 374 19.20 -21.95 -0.71
CA ASP A 374 18.69 -20.75 -0.05
C ASP A 374 18.16 -19.73 -1.07
N SER A 375 18.90 -19.50 -2.16
CA SER A 375 18.48 -18.62 -3.26
C SER A 375 17.21 -19.13 -3.96
N MET A 376 17.11 -20.44 -4.20
CA MET A 376 15.90 -21.06 -4.76
C MET A 376 14.71 -20.93 -3.81
N THR A 377 14.90 -21.20 -2.53
CA THR A 377 13.85 -21.09 -1.50
C THR A 377 13.34 -19.65 -1.40
N ARG A 378 14.23 -18.66 -1.33
CA ARG A 378 13.89 -17.23 -1.29
C ARG A 378 13.03 -16.83 -2.49
N THR A 379 13.39 -17.29 -3.68
CA THR A 379 12.69 -16.97 -4.93
C THR A 379 11.35 -17.68 -5.01
N THR A 380 11.29 -18.97 -4.68
CA THR A 380 10.06 -19.77 -4.73
C THR A 380 9.04 -19.30 -3.71
N GLN A 381 9.49 -19.01 -2.49
CA GLN A 381 8.64 -18.52 -1.41
C GLN A 381 8.33 -17.01 -1.50
N ARG A 382 8.87 -16.31 -2.48
CA ARG A 382 8.59 -14.89 -2.76
C ARG A 382 8.82 -13.97 -1.55
N TRP A 383 9.81 -14.23 -0.69
CA TRP A 383 10.00 -13.51 0.57
C TRP A 383 10.12 -12.00 0.40
N GLN A 384 10.81 -11.54 -0.65
CA GLN A 384 10.95 -10.11 -0.96
C GLN A 384 9.61 -9.47 -1.34
N GLU A 385 8.79 -10.14 -2.16
CA GLU A 385 7.49 -9.63 -2.61
C GLU A 385 6.53 -9.55 -1.42
N ARG A 386 6.41 -10.64 -0.64
CA ARG A 386 5.59 -10.68 0.58
C ARG A 386 5.99 -9.60 1.59
N TRP A 387 7.29 -9.44 1.83
CA TRP A 387 7.78 -8.38 2.72
C TRP A 387 7.30 -7.00 2.30
N LEU A 388 7.48 -6.66 1.01
CA LEU A 388 7.13 -5.34 0.48
C LEU A 388 5.62 -5.13 0.45
N ASP A 389 4.86 -6.10 -0.06
CA ASP A 389 3.42 -6.02 -0.17
C ASP A 389 2.78 -5.87 1.23
N TYR A 390 3.19 -6.69 2.20
CA TYR A 390 2.66 -6.60 3.57
C TYR A 390 3.09 -5.33 4.30
N ARG A 391 4.28 -4.82 4.02
CA ARG A 391 4.72 -3.53 4.56
C ARG A 391 3.87 -2.38 4.03
N VAL A 392 3.57 -2.37 2.73
CA VAL A 392 2.67 -1.36 2.13
C VAL A 392 1.29 -1.42 2.78
N ILE A 393 0.71 -2.61 2.93
CA ILE A 393 -0.60 -2.76 3.56
C ILE A 393 -0.55 -2.25 5.01
N ALA A 394 0.45 -2.65 5.79
CA ALA A 394 0.58 -2.22 7.19
C ALA A 394 0.67 -0.69 7.32
N GLU A 395 1.50 -0.01 6.52
CA GLU A 395 1.61 1.45 6.56
C GLU A 395 0.30 2.15 6.13
N ARG A 396 -0.38 1.61 5.12
CA ARG A 396 -1.68 2.14 4.70
C ARG A 396 -2.74 1.97 5.79
N LEU A 397 -2.81 0.82 6.44
CA LEU A 397 -3.73 0.60 7.57
C LEU A 397 -3.40 1.51 8.77
N ARG A 398 -2.12 1.79 9.01
CA ARG A 398 -1.69 2.77 10.03
C ARG A 398 -2.22 4.17 9.70
N CYS A 399 -2.06 4.61 8.46
CA CYS A 399 -2.55 5.92 8.04
C CYS A 399 -4.08 6.00 8.11
N LEU A 400 -4.77 4.92 7.79
CA LEU A 400 -6.22 4.85 7.85
C LEU A 400 -6.77 5.09 9.27
N GLN A 401 -6.02 4.71 10.33
CA GLN A 401 -6.44 4.92 11.72
C GLN A 401 -6.74 6.40 12.03
N PHE A 402 -5.91 7.32 11.56
CA PHE A 402 -6.13 8.75 11.82
C PHE A 402 -6.91 9.45 10.71
N LEU A 403 -6.79 9.04 9.45
CA LEU A 403 -7.57 9.62 8.35
C LEU A 403 -9.06 9.36 8.53
N ARG A 404 -9.42 8.12 8.89
CA ARG A 404 -10.80 7.73 9.10
C ARG A 404 -11.48 8.56 10.20
N SER A 405 -10.76 8.97 11.24
CA SER A 405 -11.29 9.84 12.30
C SER A 405 -11.79 11.19 11.79
N LEU A 406 -11.34 11.61 10.60
CA LEU A 406 -11.80 12.82 9.90
C LEU A 406 -12.79 12.51 8.78
N GLY A 407 -13.24 11.28 8.63
CA GLY A 407 -14.05 10.85 7.49
C GLY A 407 -13.28 10.75 6.17
N LEU A 408 -11.94 10.88 6.20
CA LEU A 408 -11.07 10.85 5.03
C LEU A 408 -10.59 9.44 4.73
N GLY A 409 -10.23 9.19 3.47
CA GLY A 409 -9.68 7.93 2.99
C GLY A 409 -8.28 8.06 2.40
N LEU A 410 -7.66 6.92 2.12
CA LEU A 410 -6.32 6.84 1.51
C LEU A 410 -6.29 7.24 0.03
N THR A 411 -7.43 7.22 -0.65
CA THR A 411 -7.57 7.54 -2.08
C THR A 411 -7.33 9.01 -2.41
N GLN A 412 -7.25 9.88 -1.39
CA GLN A 412 -7.00 11.31 -1.56
C GLN A 412 -5.52 11.66 -1.79
N SER A 413 -4.58 10.72 -1.55
CA SER A 413 -3.18 10.97 -1.85
C SER A 413 -2.95 10.83 -3.36
N PRO A 414 -2.60 11.91 -4.08
CA PRO A 414 -2.17 11.80 -5.46
C PRO A 414 -0.87 11.01 -5.47
N ALA A 415 -0.94 9.72 -5.76
CA ALA A 415 0.26 8.95 -6.01
C ALA A 415 0.82 9.42 -7.36
N PRO A 416 2.01 10.06 -7.41
CA PRO A 416 2.59 10.59 -8.64
C PRO A 416 2.92 9.52 -9.67
N PHE A 417 2.80 8.23 -9.32
CA PHE A 417 3.20 7.09 -10.15
C PHE A 417 2.12 6.00 -10.22
N ARG A 418 0.87 6.38 -10.47
CA ARG A 418 -0.15 5.39 -10.86
C ARG A 418 0.01 5.00 -12.34
N HIS A 419 1.20 4.56 -12.73
CA HIS A 419 1.40 3.98 -14.04
C HIS A 419 1.28 2.46 -13.96
N HIS A 420 0.30 1.95 -14.68
CA HIS A 420 0.09 0.59 -15.13
C HIS A 420 -0.16 -0.50 -14.06
N ARG A 421 -1.39 -0.96 -14.10
CA ARG A 421 -1.99 -2.10 -13.41
C ARG A 421 -2.21 -1.85 -11.92
N GLU A 422 -3.45 -1.68 -11.57
CA GLU A 422 -3.88 -1.74 -10.17
C GLU A 422 -3.23 -2.94 -9.50
N SER A 423 -2.50 -2.67 -8.43
CA SER A 423 -1.87 -3.71 -7.64
C SER A 423 -2.93 -4.41 -6.79
N TRP A 424 -2.80 -5.72 -6.58
CA TRP A 424 -3.66 -6.44 -5.64
C TRP A 424 -3.64 -5.79 -4.23
N VAL A 425 -2.54 -5.18 -3.83
CA VAL A 425 -2.41 -4.45 -2.56
C VAL A 425 -3.32 -3.23 -2.53
N GLU A 426 -3.36 -2.44 -3.61
CA GLU A 426 -4.25 -1.26 -3.69
C GLU A 426 -5.71 -1.68 -3.75
N TRP A 427 -6.01 -2.73 -4.51
CA TRP A 427 -7.34 -3.33 -4.53
C TRP A 427 -7.76 -3.77 -3.13
N TYR A 428 -6.90 -4.52 -2.42
CA TYR A 428 -7.18 -5.01 -1.07
C TYR A 428 -7.45 -3.87 -0.09
N ILE A 429 -6.58 -2.85 -0.08
CA ILE A 429 -6.72 -1.69 0.80
C ILE A 429 -8.02 -0.94 0.50
N ARG A 430 -8.36 -0.72 -0.77
CA ARG A 430 -9.61 -0.06 -1.16
C ARG A 430 -10.83 -0.87 -0.72
N ARG A 431 -10.84 -2.19 -0.94
CA ARG A 431 -11.93 -3.06 -0.48
C ARG A 431 -12.04 -3.10 1.04
N TYR A 432 -10.91 -3.16 1.73
CA TYR A 432 -10.84 -3.09 3.19
C TYR A 432 -11.40 -1.76 3.72
N GLU A 433 -11.00 -0.64 3.15
CA GLU A 433 -11.50 0.69 3.47
C GLU A 433 -13.02 0.79 3.27
N ARG A 434 -13.53 0.26 2.17
CA ARG A 434 -14.98 0.18 1.92
C ARG A 434 -15.70 -0.72 2.92
N ALA A 435 -15.10 -1.82 3.33
CA ALA A 435 -15.66 -2.69 4.37
C ALA A 435 -15.79 -1.96 5.72
N LEU A 436 -14.79 -1.18 6.11
CA LEU A 436 -14.85 -0.35 7.32
C LEU A 436 -15.90 0.77 7.24
N GLY A 437 -16.07 1.38 6.09
CA GLY A 437 -16.96 2.52 5.85
C GLY A 437 -16.55 3.80 6.58
N PRO A 438 -17.29 4.91 6.36
CA PRO A 438 -17.05 6.16 7.07
C PRO A 438 -17.37 6.03 8.58
N PRO A 439 -16.78 6.87 9.43
CA PRO A 439 -17.08 6.88 10.85
C PRO A 439 -18.52 7.36 11.09
N HIS A 440 -19.06 7.00 12.25
CA HIS A 440 -20.39 7.41 12.69
C HIS A 440 -20.27 8.39 13.85
N GLY A 441 -21.00 9.51 13.83
CA GLY A 441 -21.09 10.48 14.91
C GLY A 441 -20.83 11.93 14.49
N THR A 442 -20.59 12.81 15.46
CA THR A 442 -20.34 14.25 15.25
C THR A 442 -18.90 14.59 15.59
N ILE A 443 -18.18 15.17 14.65
CA ILE A 443 -16.83 15.69 14.89
C ILE A 443 -16.95 17.07 15.57
N GLN A 444 -16.40 17.20 16.76
CA GLN A 444 -16.40 18.45 17.52
C GLN A 444 -15.01 19.12 17.49
N THR A 445 -14.95 20.41 17.79
CA THR A 445 -13.69 21.18 17.85
C THR A 445 -12.69 20.56 18.83
N ARG A 446 -13.16 20.03 19.97
CA ARG A 446 -12.31 19.30 20.94
C ARG A 446 -11.64 18.06 20.35
N ASP A 447 -12.30 17.39 19.42
CA ASP A 447 -11.82 16.17 18.78
C ASP A 447 -10.74 16.48 17.77
N ILE A 448 -10.87 17.61 17.08
CA ILE A 448 -9.82 18.14 16.19
C ILE A 448 -8.55 18.44 16.99
N ALA A 449 -8.68 19.12 18.14
CA ALA A 449 -7.57 19.42 19.02
C ALA A 449 -6.92 18.14 19.57
N HIS A 450 -7.72 17.15 19.96
CA HIS A 450 -7.23 15.85 20.42
C HIS A 450 -6.47 15.12 19.32
N LEU A 451 -7.01 15.06 18.10
CA LEU A 451 -6.36 14.41 16.96
C LEU A 451 -5.05 15.13 16.57
N ALA A 452 -5.05 16.47 16.57
CA ALA A 452 -3.84 17.26 16.33
C ALA A 452 -2.74 16.93 17.35
N LYS A 453 -3.12 16.85 18.63
CA LYS A 453 -2.20 16.46 19.71
C LYS A 453 -1.71 15.01 19.53
N GLN A 454 -2.59 14.07 19.22
CA GLN A 454 -2.23 12.68 18.95
C GLN A 454 -1.24 12.59 17.80
N LEU A 455 -1.48 13.25 16.67
CA LEU A 455 -0.55 13.27 15.54
C LEU A 455 0.81 13.89 15.90
N ALA A 456 0.81 15.04 16.58
CA ALA A 456 2.03 15.79 16.88
C ALA A 456 2.85 15.19 18.03
N GLU A 457 2.22 14.56 19.02
CA GLU A 457 2.90 14.07 20.23
C GLU A 457 3.11 12.56 20.24
N LYS A 458 2.37 11.78 19.44
CA LYS A 458 2.46 10.32 19.43
C LYS A 458 2.85 9.77 18.06
N GLU A 459 2.00 9.91 17.04
CA GLU A 459 2.20 9.25 15.75
C GLU A 459 3.48 9.73 15.03
N ILE A 460 3.61 11.04 14.84
CA ILE A 460 4.78 11.60 14.16
C ILE A 460 6.08 11.39 14.96
N PRO A 461 6.14 11.60 16.29
CA PRO A 461 7.35 11.32 17.07
C PRO A 461 7.79 9.87 17.07
N GLU A 462 6.86 8.90 17.08
CA GLU A 462 7.19 7.48 16.96
C GLU A 462 7.86 7.18 15.61
N GLN A 463 7.32 7.72 14.52
CA GLN A 463 7.91 7.60 13.18
C GLN A 463 9.27 8.32 13.08
N LEU A 464 9.40 9.50 13.65
CA LEU A 464 10.68 10.21 13.72
C LEU A 464 11.75 9.42 14.45
N LYS A 465 11.41 8.81 15.60
CA LYS A 465 12.31 7.94 16.36
C LYS A 465 12.74 6.74 15.53
N TYR A 466 11.79 6.10 14.84
CA TYR A 466 12.07 4.97 13.95
C TYR A 466 13.01 5.37 12.81
N HIS A 467 12.69 6.42 12.04
CA HIS A 467 13.50 6.82 10.88
C HIS A 467 14.89 7.33 11.27
N ARG A 468 15.03 8.06 12.40
CA ARG A 468 16.34 8.48 12.91
C ARG A 468 17.20 7.29 13.35
N ALA A 469 16.60 6.33 14.05
CA ALA A 469 17.30 5.10 14.45
C ALA A 469 17.71 4.27 13.23
N ASN A 470 16.81 4.10 12.27
CA ASN A 470 17.04 3.37 11.03
C ASN A 470 18.14 4.02 10.19
N PHE A 471 18.09 5.35 10.00
CA PHE A 471 19.14 6.12 9.33
C PHE A 471 20.50 5.84 9.97
N ARG A 472 20.62 6.05 11.29
CA ARG A 472 21.88 5.87 12.02
C ARG A 472 22.41 4.45 11.89
N GLN A 473 21.54 3.46 12.03
CA GLN A 473 21.91 2.05 11.94
C GLN A 473 22.41 1.68 10.53
N ILE A 474 21.66 2.04 9.49
CA ILE A 474 21.99 1.68 8.11
C ILE A 474 23.23 2.44 7.64
N TRP A 475 23.34 3.72 7.95
CA TRP A 475 24.50 4.55 7.59
C TRP A 475 25.80 4.04 8.25
N LEU A 476 25.75 3.66 9.53
CA LEU A 476 26.90 3.07 10.22
C LEU A 476 27.28 1.73 9.62
N LEU A 477 26.30 0.89 9.29
CA LEU A 477 26.53 -0.41 8.66
C LEU A 477 27.21 -0.21 7.29
N ASP A 478 26.69 0.65 6.43
CA ASP A 478 27.24 0.93 5.11
C ASP A 478 28.70 1.42 5.21
N ARG A 479 28.94 2.39 6.10
CA ARG A 479 30.28 2.95 6.32
C ARG A 479 31.29 1.90 6.81
N ARG A 480 30.88 1.02 7.76
CA ARG A 480 31.75 -0.01 8.33
C ARG A 480 32.01 -1.15 7.36
N LEU A 481 31.01 -1.60 6.62
CA LEU A 481 31.17 -2.58 5.54
C LEU A 481 32.10 -2.05 4.44
N SER A 482 31.93 -0.78 4.04
CA SER A 482 32.82 -0.14 3.05
C SER A 482 34.27 -0.04 3.55
N ALA A 483 34.47 0.33 4.81
CA ALA A 483 35.80 0.38 5.41
C ALA A 483 36.45 -1.02 5.46
N ALA A 484 35.69 -2.03 5.92
CA ALA A 484 36.18 -3.41 5.99
C ALA A 484 36.55 -3.96 4.59
N ALA A 485 35.73 -3.67 3.56
CA ALA A 485 36.04 -4.05 2.19
C ALA A 485 37.35 -3.41 1.68
N ARG A 486 37.54 -2.09 1.94
CA ARG A 486 38.79 -1.40 1.56
C ARG A 486 40.01 -1.95 2.30
N ILE A 487 39.89 -2.19 3.62
CA ILE A 487 40.98 -2.77 4.43
C ILE A 487 41.34 -4.14 3.90
N ALA A 488 40.37 -4.99 3.58
CA ALA A 488 40.62 -6.32 3.03
C ALA A 488 41.39 -6.24 1.69
N LEU A 489 40.97 -5.37 0.76
CA LEU A 489 41.69 -5.19 -0.50
C LEU A 489 43.11 -4.63 -0.30
N ALA A 490 43.26 -3.60 0.54
CA ALA A 490 44.58 -3.03 0.83
C ALA A 490 45.52 -4.04 1.46
N SER A 491 45.03 -4.85 2.40
CA SER A 491 45.80 -5.94 3.01
C SER A 491 46.25 -6.98 1.98
N THR A 492 45.38 -7.30 1.00
CA THR A 492 45.75 -8.22 -0.10
C THR A 492 46.91 -7.65 -0.92
N ILE A 493 46.89 -6.36 -1.25
CA ILE A 493 47.96 -5.70 -2.03
C ILE A 493 49.27 -5.69 -1.24
N VAL A 494 49.22 -5.32 0.05
CA VAL A 494 50.41 -5.27 0.92
C VAL A 494 51.04 -6.66 1.05
N VAL A 495 50.21 -7.69 1.33
CA VAL A 495 50.69 -9.08 1.47
C VAL A 495 51.25 -9.57 0.15
N ALA A 496 50.65 -9.23 -1.00
CA ALA A 496 51.16 -9.56 -2.32
C ALA A 496 52.56 -8.98 -2.58
N GLY A 497 52.74 -7.69 -2.24
CA GLY A 497 54.04 -7.03 -2.33
C GLY A 497 55.12 -7.67 -1.44
N LEU A 498 54.78 -7.90 -0.17
CA LEU A 498 55.69 -8.57 0.78
C LEU A 498 56.02 -10.00 0.37
N PHE A 499 55.02 -10.72 -0.17
CA PHE A 499 55.21 -12.08 -0.66
C PHE A 499 56.14 -12.10 -1.88
N GLY A 500 55.98 -11.18 -2.83
CA GLY A 500 56.85 -11.06 -4.00
C GLY A 500 58.30 -10.74 -3.60
N ILE A 501 58.53 -9.82 -2.67
CA ILE A 501 59.83 -9.48 -2.13
C ILE A 501 60.46 -10.72 -1.44
N SER A 502 59.69 -11.39 -0.57
CA SER A 502 60.15 -12.59 0.12
C SER A 502 60.51 -13.71 -0.86
N ALA A 503 59.71 -13.92 -1.89
CA ALA A 503 59.96 -14.92 -2.92
C ALA A 503 61.28 -14.66 -3.69
N TYR A 504 61.59 -13.38 -3.94
CA TYR A 504 62.89 -12.99 -4.52
C TYR A 504 64.06 -13.35 -3.60
N TYR A 505 64.00 -13.01 -2.30
CA TYR A 505 65.06 -13.30 -1.34
C TYR A 505 65.24 -14.80 -1.08
N PHE A 506 64.19 -15.60 -1.03
CA PHE A 506 64.24 -17.05 -0.78
C PHE A 506 64.46 -17.88 -2.05
N GLY A 507 64.58 -17.25 -3.21
CA GLY A 507 64.85 -17.94 -4.47
C GLY A 507 63.69 -18.82 -4.97
N GLY A 508 62.47 -18.41 -4.66
CA GLY A 508 61.24 -19.02 -5.18
C GLY A 508 60.06 -18.97 -4.22
N THR A 509 58.84 -18.96 -4.78
CA THR A 509 57.59 -18.84 -4.02
C THR A 509 57.35 -19.97 -3.03
N THR A 510 57.78 -21.21 -3.37
CA THR A 510 57.61 -22.40 -2.52
C THR A 510 58.52 -22.42 -1.30
N ARG A 511 59.55 -21.59 -1.27
CA ARG A 511 60.50 -21.49 -0.16
C ARG A 511 60.15 -20.41 0.86
N VAL A 512 59.10 -19.63 0.63
CA VAL A 512 58.62 -18.58 1.56
C VAL A 512 57.95 -19.27 2.76
N PRO A 513 58.46 -19.11 4.00
CA PRO A 513 57.97 -19.87 5.17
C PRO A 513 56.53 -19.53 5.57
N TRP A 514 56.03 -18.34 5.21
CA TRP A 514 54.66 -17.89 5.49
C TRP A 514 53.72 -17.98 4.26
N MET A 515 54.12 -18.77 3.22
CA MET A 515 53.29 -19.02 2.03
C MET A 515 51.85 -19.45 2.37
N PRO A 516 51.56 -20.31 3.36
CA PRO A 516 50.19 -20.69 3.69
C PRO A 516 49.34 -19.52 4.14
N ILE A 517 49.92 -18.57 4.90
CA ILE A 517 49.21 -17.35 5.34
C ILE A 517 48.91 -16.46 4.13
N ALA A 518 49.86 -16.30 3.22
CA ALA A 518 49.66 -15.54 1.99
C ALA A 518 48.50 -16.09 1.14
N ILE A 519 48.42 -17.42 1.00
CA ILE A 519 47.36 -18.10 0.27
C ILE A 519 45.99 -17.79 0.90
N VAL A 520 45.87 -17.91 2.23
CA VAL A 520 44.60 -17.55 2.91
C VAL A 520 44.23 -16.11 2.63
N VAL A 521 45.16 -15.16 2.71
CA VAL A 521 44.89 -13.75 2.44
C VAL A 521 44.48 -13.55 0.99
N PHE A 522 45.10 -14.19 0.02
CA PHE A 522 44.82 -14.04 -1.41
C PHE A 522 43.43 -14.59 -1.81
N PHE A 523 42.95 -15.62 -1.13
CA PHE A 523 41.61 -16.17 -1.39
C PHE A 523 40.53 -15.49 -0.57
N VAL A 524 40.75 -15.30 0.73
CA VAL A 524 39.67 -14.87 1.66
C VAL A 524 39.43 -13.36 1.64
N PHE A 525 40.51 -12.54 1.57
CA PHE A 525 40.33 -11.09 1.69
C PHE A 525 39.63 -10.45 0.48
N PRO A 526 39.93 -10.82 -0.79
CA PRO A 526 39.17 -10.39 -1.94
C PRO A 526 37.71 -10.88 -1.88
N ALA A 527 37.47 -12.11 -1.43
CA ALA A 527 36.14 -12.66 -1.23
C ALA A 527 35.35 -11.89 -0.16
N MET A 528 36.00 -11.51 0.96
CA MET A 528 35.40 -10.63 1.98
C MET A 528 35.04 -9.27 1.41
N ALA A 529 35.93 -8.65 0.64
CA ALA A 529 35.66 -7.35 0.02
C ALA A 529 34.49 -7.42 -0.96
N ALA A 530 34.44 -8.48 -1.78
CA ALA A 530 33.34 -8.73 -2.71
C ALA A 530 32.01 -8.97 -1.96
N ALA A 531 32.05 -9.79 -0.90
CA ALA A 531 30.87 -10.08 -0.08
C ALA A 531 30.31 -8.82 0.62
N PHE A 532 31.18 -8.01 1.24
CA PHE A 532 30.73 -6.79 1.91
C PHE A 532 30.18 -5.75 0.93
N ASN A 533 30.81 -5.56 -0.23
CA ASN A 533 30.27 -4.71 -1.29
C ASN A 533 28.97 -5.30 -1.88
N GLY A 534 28.88 -6.61 -2.01
CA GLY A 534 27.67 -7.32 -2.44
C GLY A 534 26.50 -7.11 -1.49
N ILE A 535 26.69 -7.23 -0.17
CA ILE A 535 25.66 -6.94 0.84
C ILE A 535 25.20 -5.48 0.73
N ARG A 536 26.14 -4.53 0.61
CA ARG A 536 25.83 -3.09 0.47
C ARG A 536 24.97 -2.80 -0.77
N ALA A 537 25.36 -3.39 -1.90
CA ALA A 537 24.66 -3.21 -3.17
C ALA A 537 23.29 -3.93 -3.21
N ALA A 538 23.21 -5.15 -2.67
CA ALA A 538 21.95 -5.91 -2.66
C ALA A 538 20.89 -5.29 -1.75
N ALA A 539 21.32 -4.68 -0.64
CA ALA A 539 20.42 -4.01 0.31
C ALA A 539 20.23 -2.50 0.02
N ASP A 540 20.90 -1.92 -0.98
CA ASP A 540 20.87 -0.48 -1.27
C ASP A 540 21.04 0.40 -0.02
N LEU A 541 22.00 0.07 0.84
CA LEU A 541 22.12 0.66 2.19
C LEU A 541 22.22 2.19 2.16
N ALA A 542 22.97 2.76 1.22
CA ALA A 542 23.14 4.20 1.10
C ALA A 542 21.81 4.91 0.79
N LEU A 543 21.05 4.39 -0.19
CA LEU A 543 19.76 4.93 -0.58
C LEU A 543 18.74 4.82 0.55
N LEU A 544 18.74 3.69 1.28
CA LEU A 544 17.89 3.48 2.46
C LEU A 544 18.15 4.49 3.57
N ALA A 545 19.43 4.77 3.84
CA ALA A 545 19.82 5.74 4.83
C ALA A 545 19.35 7.15 4.44
N GLU A 546 19.64 7.59 3.21
CA GLU A 546 19.24 8.89 2.71
C GLU A 546 17.71 9.10 2.77
N ARG A 547 16.92 8.11 2.37
CA ARG A 547 15.47 8.15 2.46
C ARG A 547 14.98 8.31 3.89
N SER A 548 15.51 7.51 4.83
CA SER A 548 15.13 7.64 6.23
C SER A 548 15.44 9.04 6.78
N ALA A 549 16.52 9.68 6.32
CA ALA A 549 16.85 11.06 6.68
C ALA A 549 15.84 12.06 6.09
N MET A 550 15.48 11.92 4.81
CA MET A 550 14.49 12.78 4.16
C MET A 550 13.12 12.68 4.83
N MET A 551 12.67 11.46 5.15
CA MET A 551 11.42 11.20 5.87
C MET A 551 11.43 11.86 7.25
N ALA A 552 12.48 11.67 8.03
CA ALA A 552 12.63 12.32 9.33
C ALA A 552 12.58 13.85 9.21
N ALA A 553 13.21 14.43 8.19
CA ALA A 553 13.18 15.87 7.96
C ALA A 553 11.77 16.36 7.59
N ALA A 554 11.07 15.65 6.69
CA ALA A 554 9.71 15.99 6.27
C ALA A 554 8.71 15.92 7.44
N LEU A 555 8.73 14.82 8.21
CA LEU A 555 7.90 14.65 9.40
C LEU A 555 8.22 15.68 10.50
N SER A 556 9.51 16.05 10.68
CA SER A 556 9.89 17.09 11.64
C SER A 556 9.34 18.48 11.25
N ARG A 557 9.32 18.81 9.94
CA ARG A 557 8.72 20.05 9.45
C ARG A 557 7.21 20.05 9.68
N LEU A 558 6.54 18.96 9.32
CA LEU A 558 5.09 18.83 9.48
C LEU A 558 4.67 18.93 10.95
N ARG A 559 5.40 18.26 11.86
CA ARG A 559 5.16 18.35 13.30
C ARG A 559 5.24 19.79 13.80
N ARG A 560 6.24 20.56 13.36
CA ARG A 560 6.36 21.98 13.74
C ARG A 560 5.16 22.80 13.30
N VAL A 561 4.68 22.59 12.07
CA VAL A 561 3.47 23.28 11.55
C VAL A 561 2.25 22.95 12.39
N ILE A 562 2.03 21.67 12.76
CA ILE A 562 0.89 21.27 13.59
C ILE A 562 0.96 21.95 14.98
N LEU A 563 2.15 22.04 15.57
CA LEU A 563 2.33 22.64 16.91
C LEU A 563 2.28 24.17 16.93
N SER A 564 2.67 24.83 15.83
CA SER A 564 2.77 26.29 15.77
C SER A 564 1.52 26.99 15.26
N THR A 565 0.53 26.24 14.76
CA THR A 565 -0.64 26.81 14.09
C THR A 565 -1.92 26.30 14.74
N PRO A 566 -2.88 27.19 15.08
CA PRO A 566 -4.19 26.73 15.56
C PRO A 566 -4.84 25.80 14.53
N MET A 567 -5.26 24.60 14.96
CA MET A 567 -5.85 23.58 14.10
C MET A 567 -7.37 23.73 14.04
N ASN A 568 -7.86 23.90 12.83
CA ASN A 568 -9.27 23.68 12.47
C ASN A 568 -9.37 22.40 11.63
N TYR A 569 -10.59 22.00 11.27
CA TYR A 569 -10.83 20.78 10.49
C TYR A 569 -10.01 20.75 9.20
N ASP A 570 -10.00 21.80 8.40
CA ASP A 570 -9.29 21.82 7.11
C ASP A 570 -7.78 21.65 7.28
N ARG A 571 -7.21 22.35 8.26
CA ARG A 571 -5.75 22.27 8.52
C ARG A 571 -5.34 20.90 9.01
N ILE A 572 -6.11 20.28 9.91
CA ILE A 572 -5.79 18.94 10.39
C ILE A 572 -6.04 17.89 9.31
N ALA A 573 -7.06 18.05 8.46
CA ALA A 573 -7.32 17.20 7.31
C ALA A 573 -6.13 17.22 6.33
N VAL A 574 -5.65 18.40 5.96
CA VAL A 574 -4.45 18.57 5.12
C VAL A 574 -3.21 17.98 5.80
N ALA A 575 -3.02 18.21 7.10
CA ALA A 575 -1.88 17.68 7.84
C ALA A 575 -1.92 16.15 7.91
N ALA A 576 -3.09 15.55 8.12
CA ALA A 576 -3.29 14.10 8.16
C ALA A 576 -3.03 13.47 6.77
N VAL A 577 -3.60 14.02 5.71
CA VAL A 577 -3.36 13.55 4.33
C VAL A 577 -1.88 13.66 3.96
N ARG A 578 -1.24 14.77 4.34
CA ARG A 578 0.20 14.96 4.09
C ARG A 578 1.06 14.01 4.90
N SER A 579 0.69 13.71 6.16
CA SER A 579 1.34 12.68 6.96
C SER A 579 1.24 11.32 6.30
N ALA A 580 0.03 10.94 5.84
CA ALA A 580 -0.20 9.68 5.14
C ALA A 580 0.56 9.62 3.80
N GLY A 581 0.64 10.71 3.06
CA GLY A 581 1.45 10.82 1.84
C GLY A 581 2.93 10.56 2.12
N ILE A 582 3.52 11.31 3.07
CA ILE A 582 4.92 11.13 3.47
C ILE A 582 5.20 9.67 3.87
N MET A 583 4.34 9.04 4.70
CA MET A 583 4.51 7.67 5.16
C MET A 583 4.28 6.63 4.04
N GLY A 584 3.42 6.92 3.07
CA GLY A 584 3.08 6.02 1.97
C GLY A 584 4.02 6.08 0.78
N ASP A 585 4.60 7.25 0.47
CA ASP A 585 5.47 7.46 -0.69
C ASP A 585 6.78 6.67 -0.62
N GLU A 586 7.33 6.46 0.60
CA GLU A 586 8.50 5.61 0.81
C GLU A 586 8.37 4.24 0.17
N LEU A 587 7.21 3.64 0.31
CA LEU A 587 6.95 2.26 -0.11
C LEU A 587 6.55 2.13 -1.58
N GLY A 588 5.89 3.15 -2.12
CA GLY A 588 5.54 3.23 -3.54
C GLY A 588 6.78 3.29 -4.43
N GLU A 589 7.76 4.12 -4.07
CA GLU A 589 9.04 4.22 -4.77
C GLU A 589 9.89 2.94 -4.66
N TRP A 590 9.91 2.28 -3.50
CA TRP A 590 10.59 1.00 -3.31
C TRP A 590 10.07 -0.06 -4.27
N ARG A 591 8.77 -0.16 -4.36
CA ARG A 591 8.11 -1.09 -5.26
C ARG A 591 8.48 -0.80 -6.70
N PHE A 592 8.44 0.46 -7.12
CA PHE A 592 8.81 0.89 -8.47
C PHE A 592 10.28 0.57 -8.80
N VAL A 593 11.23 0.87 -7.91
CA VAL A 593 12.66 0.56 -8.11
C VAL A 593 12.89 -0.95 -8.26
N LEU A 594 12.23 -1.76 -7.46
CA LEU A 594 12.37 -3.22 -7.52
C LEU A 594 11.68 -3.83 -8.74
N GLU A 595 10.51 -3.33 -9.12
CA GLU A 595 9.81 -3.74 -10.35
C GLU A 595 10.61 -3.36 -11.59
N SER A 596 11.18 -2.16 -11.64
CA SER A 596 12.03 -1.71 -12.75
C SER A 596 13.34 -2.50 -12.87
N ARG A 597 13.96 -2.92 -11.76
CA ARG A 597 15.12 -3.83 -11.76
C ARG A 597 14.75 -5.21 -12.29
N ARG A 598 13.59 -5.75 -11.91
CA ARG A 598 13.09 -7.04 -12.39
C ARG A 598 12.74 -7.00 -13.87
N ALA A 599 12.10 -5.93 -14.34
CA ALA A 599 11.80 -5.74 -15.76
C ALA A 599 13.08 -5.73 -16.59
N ARG A 600 14.13 -5.02 -16.15
CA ARG A 600 15.46 -5.03 -16.78
C ARG A 600 16.09 -6.43 -16.78
N ALA A 601 16.03 -7.16 -15.68
CA ALA A 601 16.56 -8.52 -15.60
C ALA A 601 15.80 -9.52 -16.48
N GLN A 602 14.48 -9.37 -16.64
CA GLN A 602 13.67 -10.18 -17.54
C GLN A 602 13.94 -9.84 -19.01
N HIS A 603 14.13 -8.56 -19.33
CA HIS A 603 14.47 -8.12 -20.69
C HIS A 603 15.84 -8.65 -21.11
N SER A 604 16.82 -8.62 -20.22
CA SER A 604 18.14 -9.20 -20.49
C SER A 604 18.07 -10.73 -20.69
N ARG A 605 17.26 -11.46 -19.93
CA ARG A 605 17.04 -12.91 -20.12
C ARG A 605 16.31 -13.25 -21.40
N ARG A 606 15.33 -12.43 -21.84
CA ARG A 606 14.65 -12.61 -23.14
C ARG A 606 15.58 -12.32 -24.30
N SER A 607 16.34 -11.25 -24.24
CA SER A 607 17.38 -10.92 -25.23
C SER A 607 18.46 -11.99 -25.34
N TRP A 608 18.85 -12.61 -24.23
CA TRP A 608 19.78 -13.75 -24.22
C TRP A 608 19.18 -15.00 -24.89
N ARG A 609 17.93 -15.34 -24.57
CA ARG A 609 17.24 -16.49 -25.18
C ARG A 609 17.02 -16.31 -26.69
N SER A 610 16.65 -15.10 -27.12
CA SER A 610 16.49 -14.80 -28.56
C SER A 610 17.83 -14.88 -29.33
N ARG A 611 18.94 -14.41 -28.74
CA ARG A 611 20.28 -14.55 -29.34
C ARG A 611 20.75 -16.01 -29.41
N PHE A 612 20.38 -16.84 -28.45
CA PHE A 612 20.70 -18.27 -28.47
C PHE A 612 19.84 -19.06 -29.47
N SER A 613 18.56 -18.73 -29.62
CA SER A 613 17.69 -19.36 -30.63
C SER A 613 18.17 -19.00 -32.05
N LEU A 614 18.54 -17.74 -32.31
CA LEU A 614 19.09 -17.31 -33.58
C LEU A 614 20.45 -17.98 -33.92
N ARG A 615 21.30 -18.24 -32.91
CA ARG A 615 22.54 -19.00 -33.12
C ARG A 615 22.29 -20.49 -33.38
N ARG A 616 21.25 -21.11 -32.82
CA ARG A 616 20.86 -22.50 -33.14
C ARG A 616 20.33 -22.63 -34.57
N HIS A 617 19.51 -21.70 -35.04
CA HIS A 617 19.02 -21.72 -36.42
C HIS A 617 20.17 -21.51 -37.43
N ARG A 618 21.09 -20.58 -37.18
CA ARG A 618 22.27 -20.39 -38.06
C ARG A 618 23.21 -21.60 -38.12
N LYS A 619 23.33 -22.38 -37.01
CA LYS A 619 24.13 -23.62 -37.04
C LYS A 619 23.42 -24.76 -37.76
N ALA A 620 22.10 -24.83 -37.70
CA ALA A 620 21.32 -25.83 -38.45
C ALA A 620 21.41 -25.59 -39.97
N ASP A 621 21.34 -24.32 -40.40
CA ASP A 621 21.45 -23.95 -41.84
C ASP A 621 22.88 -24.12 -42.41
N SER A 622 23.92 -24.10 -41.57
CA SER A 622 25.31 -24.33 -42.01
C SER A 622 25.71 -25.80 -42.14
N HIS A 623 24.87 -26.72 -41.62
CA HIS A 623 25.07 -28.18 -41.80
C HIS A 623 24.19 -28.77 -42.94
N MET A 624 23.36 -27.94 -43.59
CA MET A 624 22.57 -28.35 -44.76
C MET A 624 23.10 -27.75 -46.09
N LYS A 625 24.21 -27.08 -46.07
CA LYS A 625 25.01 -26.75 -47.27
C LYS A 625 26.33 -27.48 -47.18
#